data_8c8b66b9df778620fba51231a0e0ae16
#
_entry.id   8c8b66b9df778620fba51231a0e0ae16
#
_cell.length_a   1.000
_cell.length_b   1.000
_cell.length_c   1.000
_cell.angle_alpha   90.00
_cell.angle_beta   90.00
_cell.angle_gamma   90.00
#
_symmetry.space_group_name_H-M   'P 1'
#
loop_
_entity.id
_entity.type
_entity.pdbx_description
1 polymer ?
#
loop_
_entity_poly.entity_id
_entity_poly.type
_entity_poly.pdbx_seq_one_letter_code
_entity_poly.pdbx_strand_id
1 'polypeptide(L)'
;MNQEGDVNRLLGEVNSLAAHISEGRLFERLDISVYEGLDREIREEINALINAALLPYQFMAEKIRVISTGEIPDRIEEEFSGAFEDTRNNLNQCIDAINLLVSDGLLLTKAMEDGRLDIRTDAG
;
A
#
# COMPACT_ATOMS: atom_id res chain seq x y z
N MET A 1 3.24 -22.86 -37.52
CA MET A 1 3.36 -22.35 -36.15
C MET A 1 2.15 -22.79 -35.34
N ASN A 2 2.41 -23.30 -34.17
CA ASN A 2 1.37 -23.97 -33.39
C ASN A 2 0.74 -23.00 -32.35
N GLN A 3 -0.50 -22.54 -32.60
CA GLN A 3 -1.21 -21.65 -31.70
C GLN A 3 -1.47 -22.30 -30.34
N GLU A 4 -1.73 -23.62 -30.32
CA GLU A 4 -1.88 -24.36 -29.07
C GLU A 4 -0.61 -24.33 -28.25
N GLY A 5 0.56 -24.47 -28.86
CA GLY A 5 1.85 -24.40 -28.21
C GLY A 5 2.10 -23.04 -27.60
N ASP A 6 1.73 -21.97 -28.32
CA ASP A 6 1.87 -20.60 -27.84
C ASP A 6 0.93 -20.31 -26.66
N VAL A 7 -0.32 -20.78 -26.74
CA VAL A 7 -1.28 -20.63 -25.65
C VAL A 7 -0.84 -21.42 -24.42
N ASN A 8 -0.36 -22.64 -24.62
CA ASN A 8 0.13 -23.48 -23.51
C ASN A 8 1.34 -22.85 -22.83
N ARG A 9 2.24 -22.25 -23.60
CA ARG A 9 3.41 -21.54 -23.06
C ARG A 9 2.95 -20.34 -22.23
N LEU A 10 2.04 -19.53 -22.77
CA LEU A 10 1.50 -18.37 -22.09
C LEU A 10 0.82 -18.80 -20.79
N LEU A 11 0.00 -19.85 -20.84
CA LEU A 11 -0.69 -20.36 -19.65
C LEU A 11 0.31 -20.79 -18.58
N GLY A 12 1.39 -21.48 -18.98
CA GLY A 12 2.44 -21.88 -18.04
C GLY A 12 3.12 -20.70 -17.38
N GLU A 13 3.42 -19.67 -18.16
CA GLU A 13 4.07 -18.46 -17.65
C GLU A 13 3.13 -17.67 -16.73
N VAL A 14 1.84 -17.58 -17.07
CA VAL A 14 0.84 -16.94 -16.22
C VAL A 14 0.70 -17.69 -14.90
N ASN A 15 0.64 -19.02 -14.95
CA ASN A 15 0.58 -19.83 -13.74
C ASN A 15 1.79 -19.62 -12.85
N SER A 16 2.99 -19.56 -13.43
CA SER A 16 4.22 -19.28 -12.69
C SER A 16 4.19 -17.90 -12.07
N LEU A 17 3.75 -16.90 -12.83
CA LEU A 17 3.64 -15.53 -12.33
C LEU A 17 2.64 -15.43 -11.17
N ALA A 18 1.50 -16.10 -11.31
CA ALA A 18 0.49 -16.12 -10.24
C ALA A 18 1.05 -16.74 -8.97
N ALA A 19 1.81 -17.82 -9.09
CA ALA A 19 2.46 -18.45 -7.95
C ALA A 19 3.49 -17.51 -7.29
N HIS A 20 4.28 -16.82 -8.10
CA HIS A 20 5.27 -15.86 -7.59
C HIS A 20 4.61 -14.71 -6.86
N ILE A 21 3.53 -14.17 -7.42
CA ILE A 21 2.79 -13.07 -6.78
C ILE A 21 2.21 -13.54 -5.44
N SER A 22 1.67 -14.75 -5.38
CA SER A 22 1.14 -15.29 -4.12
C SER A 22 2.22 -15.51 -3.07
N GLU A 23 3.47 -15.63 -3.50
CA GLU A 23 4.63 -15.70 -2.59
C GLU A 23 5.17 -14.32 -2.20
N GLY A 24 4.55 -13.26 -2.70
CA GLY A 24 4.96 -11.89 -2.40
C GLY A 24 5.92 -11.27 -3.39
N ARG A 25 6.21 -11.95 -4.49
CA ARG A 25 7.10 -11.44 -5.54
C ARG A 25 6.30 -10.56 -6.50
N LEU A 26 5.99 -9.35 -6.07
CA LEU A 26 4.97 -8.50 -6.68
C LEU A 26 5.43 -7.73 -7.92
N PHE A 27 6.75 -7.64 -8.17
CA PHE A 27 7.28 -6.83 -9.25
C PHE A 27 7.62 -7.62 -10.49
N GLU A 28 7.41 -8.92 -10.48
CA GLU A 28 7.61 -9.76 -11.65
C GLU A 28 6.47 -9.56 -12.63
N ARG A 29 6.78 -9.63 -13.92
CA ARG A 29 5.83 -9.44 -15.01
C ARG A 29 6.14 -10.42 -16.12
N LEU A 30 5.17 -10.60 -17.03
CA LEU A 30 5.38 -11.40 -18.21
C LEU A 30 6.33 -10.67 -19.16
N ASP A 31 7.23 -11.44 -19.80
CA ASP A 31 8.12 -10.91 -20.81
C ASP A 31 7.32 -10.64 -22.08
N ILE A 32 7.46 -9.44 -22.64
CA ILE A 32 6.79 -9.05 -23.88
C ILE A 32 7.80 -8.83 -25.02
N SER A 33 9.10 -8.84 -24.73
CA SER A 33 10.13 -8.38 -25.66
C SER A 33 10.25 -9.20 -26.93
N VAL A 34 9.99 -10.52 -26.84
CA VAL A 34 10.15 -11.45 -27.97
C VAL A 34 8.82 -11.89 -28.57
N TYR A 35 7.72 -11.34 -28.12
CA TYR A 35 6.39 -11.74 -28.56
C TYR A 35 5.75 -10.65 -29.42
N GLU A 36 4.91 -11.08 -30.35
CA GLU A 36 4.23 -10.18 -31.28
C GLU A 36 2.75 -10.57 -31.42
N GLY A 37 1.96 -9.67 -31.98
CA GLY A 37 0.57 -9.91 -32.28
C GLY A 37 -0.28 -10.06 -31.03
N LEU A 38 -1.23 -10.98 -31.08
CA LEU A 38 -2.19 -11.19 -29.99
C LEU A 38 -1.50 -11.70 -28.73
N ASP A 39 -0.50 -12.57 -28.87
CA ASP A 39 0.26 -13.06 -27.73
C ASP A 39 0.86 -11.89 -26.94
N ARG A 40 1.50 -10.95 -27.61
CA ARG A 40 2.06 -9.75 -26.99
C ARG A 40 0.96 -8.89 -26.33
N GLU A 41 -0.15 -8.70 -27.04
CA GLU A 41 -1.27 -7.92 -26.50
C GLU A 41 -1.81 -8.52 -25.19
N ILE A 42 -1.97 -9.83 -25.16
CA ILE A 42 -2.46 -10.52 -23.95
C ILE A 42 -1.48 -10.32 -22.80
N ARG A 43 -0.19 -10.46 -23.07
CA ARG A 43 0.86 -10.27 -22.05
C ARG A 43 0.87 -8.85 -21.52
N GLU A 44 0.74 -7.88 -22.39
CA GLU A 44 0.67 -6.47 -22.00
C GLU A 44 -0.55 -6.20 -21.13
N GLU A 45 -1.70 -6.77 -21.49
CA GLU A 45 -2.93 -6.58 -20.71
C GLU A 45 -2.86 -7.26 -19.35
N ILE A 46 -2.25 -8.43 -19.27
CA ILE A 46 -2.04 -9.11 -17.98
C ILE A 46 -1.13 -8.27 -17.10
N ASN A 47 -0.03 -7.76 -17.65
CA ASN A 47 0.88 -6.90 -16.90
C ASN A 47 0.17 -5.61 -16.44
N ALA A 48 -0.67 -5.03 -17.30
CA ALA A 48 -1.46 -3.85 -16.95
C ALA A 48 -2.46 -4.13 -15.82
N LEU A 49 -3.09 -5.31 -15.87
CA LEU A 49 -4.02 -5.75 -14.82
C LEU A 49 -3.30 -5.85 -13.47
N ILE A 50 -2.12 -6.45 -13.46
CA ILE A 50 -1.32 -6.58 -12.24
C ILE A 50 -0.93 -5.20 -11.72
N ASN A 51 -0.47 -4.31 -12.60
CA ASN A 51 -0.09 -2.95 -12.22
C ASN A 51 -1.27 -2.20 -11.60
N ALA A 52 -2.45 -2.31 -12.22
CA ALA A 52 -3.66 -1.64 -11.73
C ALA A 52 -4.06 -2.11 -10.33
N ALA A 53 -3.93 -3.41 -10.07
CA ALA A 53 -4.27 -3.99 -8.77
C ALA A 53 -3.22 -3.63 -7.70
N LEU A 54 -1.94 -3.55 -8.06
CA LEU A 54 -0.86 -3.35 -7.10
C LEU A 54 -0.55 -1.89 -6.81
N LEU A 55 -0.91 -0.96 -7.71
CA LEU A 55 -0.60 0.46 -7.50
C LEU A 55 -1.22 1.01 -6.20
N PRO A 56 -2.51 0.82 -5.93
CA PRO A 56 -3.09 1.26 -4.65
C PRO A 56 -2.43 0.58 -3.46
N TYR A 57 -2.12 -0.71 -3.60
CA TYR A 57 -1.44 -1.46 -2.54
C TYR A 57 -0.09 -0.83 -2.20
N GLN A 58 0.70 -0.42 -3.20
CA GLN A 58 2.01 0.19 -2.99
C GLN A 58 1.91 1.49 -2.19
N PHE A 59 0.94 2.35 -2.49
CA PHE A 59 0.70 3.57 -1.74
C PHE A 59 0.40 3.28 -0.27
N MET A 60 -0.48 2.31 -0.05
CA MET A 60 -0.92 1.95 1.30
C MET A 60 0.18 1.27 2.09
N ALA A 61 0.92 0.35 1.45
CA ALA A 61 2.02 -0.36 2.08
C ALA A 61 3.12 0.62 2.53
N GLU A 62 3.41 1.65 1.74
CA GLU A 62 4.41 2.66 2.12
C GLU A 62 3.98 3.42 3.36
N LYS A 63 2.71 3.80 3.47
CA LYS A 63 2.20 4.48 4.66
C LYS A 63 2.30 3.59 5.90
N ILE A 64 1.93 2.32 5.75
CA ILE A 64 2.04 1.34 6.84
C ILE A 64 3.50 1.17 7.25
N ARG A 65 4.42 1.13 6.29
CA ARG A 65 5.86 1.03 6.57
C ARG A 65 6.33 2.20 7.41
N VAL A 66 5.94 3.42 7.05
CA VAL A 66 6.32 4.62 7.82
C VAL A 66 5.78 4.53 9.25
N ILE A 67 4.52 4.13 9.41
CA ILE A 67 3.93 3.93 10.74
C ILE A 67 4.73 2.92 11.55
N SER A 68 5.20 1.85 10.92
CA SER A 68 5.97 0.80 11.60
C SER A 68 7.31 1.29 12.13
N THR A 69 7.84 2.38 11.60
CA THR A 69 9.08 3.00 12.10
C THR A 69 8.84 3.97 13.26
N GLY A 70 7.60 4.17 13.65
CA GLY A 70 7.21 5.11 14.69
C GLY A 70 6.94 6.52 14.19
N GLU A 71 6.99 6.73 12.88
CA GLU A 71 6.67 8.01 12.27
C GLU A 71 5.21 8.04 11.85
N ILE A 72 4.66 9.25 11.72
CA ILE A 72 3.28 9.43 11.25
C ILE A 72 3.35 9.91 9.80
N PRO A 73 2.85 9.11 8.84
CA PRO A 73 2.90 9.51 7.45
C PRO A 73 1.85 10.57 7.13
N ASP A 74 2.04 11.24 5.99
CA ASP A 74 1.03 12.12 5.43
C ASP A 74 -0.16 11.28 4.94
N ARG A 75 -1.33 11.90 4.90
CA ARG A 75 -2.52 11.25 4.36
C ARG A 75 -2.32 10.92 2.89
N ILE A 76 -3.02 9.88 2.41
CA ILE A 76 -3.02 9.53 0.99
C ILE A 76 -3.95 10.50 0.27
N GLU A 77 -3.39 11.31 -0.61
CA GLU A 77 -4.16 12.31 -1.37
C GLU A 77 -4.60 11.77 -2.73
N GLU A 78 -3.92 10.75 -3.24
CA GLU A 78 -4.26 10.11 -4.51
C GLU A 78 -5.68 9.55 -4.43
N GLU A 79 -6.43 9.74 -5.51
CA GLU A 79 -7.80 9.25 -5.58
C GLU A 79 -7.84 7.82 -6.11
N PHE A 80 -8.66 7.01 -5.50
CA PHE A 80 -8.92 5.64 -5.92
C PHE A 80 -10.43 5.45 -6.02
N SER A 81 -10.84 4.30 -6.51
CA SER A 81 -12.27 3.99 -6.70
C SER A 81 -12.63 2.67 -6.02
N GLY A 82 -13.92 2.52 -5.71
CA GLY A 82 -14.45 1.28 -5.16
C GLY A 82 -13.78 0.85 -3.87
N ALA A 83 -13.40 -0.44 -3.81
CA ALA A 83 -12.78 -1.01 -2.61
C ALA A 83 -11.45 -0.34 -2.26
N PHE A 84 -10.71 0.12 -3.26
CA PHE A 84 -9.44 0.83 -3.03
C PHE A 84 -9.68 2.17 -2.34
N GLU A 85 -10.74 2.88 -2.69
CA GLU A 85 -11.09 4.14 -2.02
C GLU A 85 -11.50 3.89 -0.58
N ASP A 86 -12.27 2.84 -0.33
CA ASP A 86 -12.65 2.48 1.04
C ASP A 86 -11.42 2.21 1.90
N THR A 87 -10.46 1.45 1.38
CA THR A 87 -9.22 1.16 2.10
C THR A 87 -8.39 2.41 2.32
N ARG A 88 -8.29 3.29 1.30
CA ARG A 88 -7.61 4.58 1.45
C ARG A 88 -8.22 5.40 2.56
N ASN A 89 -9.55 5.52 2.57
CA ASN A 89 -10.26 6.29 3.57
C ASN A 89 -10.04 5.72 4.97
N ASN A 90 -10.06 4.39 5.09
CA ASN A 90 -9.82 3.72 6.37
C ASN A 90 -8.39 3.97 6.86
N LEU A 91 -7.41 3.89 5.97
CA LEU A 91 -6.02 4.16 6.35
C LEU A 91 -5.81 5.62 6.73
N ASN A 92 -6.43 6.55 6.00
CA ASN A 92 -6.38 7.97 6.36
C ASN A 92 -7.02 8.22 7.73
N GLN A 93 -8.11 7.52 8.06
CA GLN A 93 -8.71 7.60 9.39
C GLN A 93 -7.74 7.07 10.46
N CYS A 94 -6.99 6.01 10.16
CA CYS A 94 -5.95 5.52 11.08
C CYS A 94 -4.86 6.57 11.30
N ILE A 95 -4.42 7.22 10.24
CA ILE A 95 -3.40 8.28 10.32
C ILE A 95 -3.93 9.45 11.17
N ASP A 96 -5.17 9.85 10.94
CA ASP A 96 -5.82 10.92 11.72
C ASP A 96 -5.92 10.53 13.20
N ALA A 97 -6.28 9.29 13.48
CA ALA A 97 -6.39 8.78 14.85
C ALA A 97 -5.04 8.78 15.56
N ILE A 98 -3.97 8.39 14.85
CA ILE A 98 -2.61 8.41 15.40
C ILE A 98 -2.19 9.85 15.71
N ASN A 99 -2.45 10.78 14.77
CA ASN A 99 -2.16 12.20 14.99
C ASN A 99 -2.90 12.74 16.21
N LEU A 100 -4.15 12.37 16.35
CA LEU A 100 -4.96 12.81 17.49
C LEU A 100 -4.42 12.26 18.81
N LEU A 101 -4.06 10.97 18.84
CA LEU A 101 -3.49 10.35 20.04
C LEU A 101 -2.16 11.00 20.44
N VAL A 102 -1.30 11.30 19.48
CA VAL A 102 -0.02 11.97 19.76
C VAL A 102 -0.28 13.39 20.27
N SER A 103 -1.18 14.12 19.65
CA SER A 103 -1.55 15.48 20.05
C SER A 103 -2.15 15.49 21.45
N ASP A 104 -3.08 14.59 21.73
CA ASP A 104 -3.70 14.46 23.07
C ASP A 104 -2.67 14.06 24.12
N GLY A 105 -1.75 13.15 23.75
CA GLY A 105 -0.68 12.76 24.65
C GLY A 105 0.26 13.91 25.01
N LEU A 106 0.60 14.74 24.03
CA LEU A 106 1.42 15.92 24.27
C LEU A 106 0.71 16.93 25.13
N LEU A 107 -0.59 17.17 24.89
CA LEU A 107 -1.39 18.06 25.71
C LEU A 107 -1.51 17.57 27.14
N LEU A 108 -1.72 16.28 27.31
CA LEU A 108 -1.82 15.67 28.65
C LEU A 108 -0.49 15.79 29.40
N THR A 109 0.61 15.51 28.73
CA THR A 109 1.95 15.64 29.32
C THR A 109 2.20 17.06 29.78
N LYS A 110 1.86 18.04 28.95
CA LYS A 110 2.01 19.46 29.29
C LYS A 110 1.12 19.84 30.49
N ALA A 111 -0.13 19.37 30.48
CA ALA A 111 -1.03 19.61 31.58
C ALA A 111 -0.54 19.02 32.89
N MET A 112 0.06 17.83 32.84
CA MET A 112 0.67 17.19 34.01
C MET A 112 1.86 17.98 34.51
N GLU A 113 2.70 18.48 33.64
CA GLU A 113 3.85 19.33 34.00
C GLU A 113 3.38 20.63 34.62
N ASP A 114 2.39 21.30 34.02
CA ASP A 114 1.82 22.52 34.52
C ASP A 114 1.16 22.29 35.88
N GLY A 115 0.44 21.18 36.03
CA GLY A 115 -0.18 20.80 37.31
C GLY A 115 0.84 20.54 38.39
N ARG A 116 1.97 19.96 38.08
CA ARG A 116 3.05 19.75 39.05
C ARG A 116 3.65 21.08 39.52
N LEU A 117 3.81 22.01 38.58
CA LEU A 117 4.27 23.36 38.93
C LEU A 117 3.30 24.08 39.84
N ASP A 118 2.00 23.95 39.52
CA ASP A 118 0.95 24.56 40.35
C ASP A 118 0.93 23.96 41.77
N ILE A 119 1.08 22.63 41.87
CA ILE A 119 1.16 21.94 43.17
C ILE A 119 2.35 22.45 43.98
N ARG A 120 3.50 22.61 43.34
CA ARG A 120 4.71 23.12 44.00
C ARG A 120 4.52 24.55 44.48
N THR A 121 3.84 25.36 43.69
CA THR A 121 3.54 26.72 44.04
C THR A 121 2.59 26.79 45.24
N ASP A 122 1.57 25.93 45.23
CA ASP A 122 0.62 25.84 46.33
C ASP A 122 1.25 25.33 47.61
N ALA A 123 2.21 24.41 47.50
CA ALA A 123 2.90 23.83 48.64
C ALA A 123 3.96 24.76 49.25
N GLY A 124 4.37 25.74 48.46
CA GLY A 124 5.40 26.70 48.90
C GLY A 124 4.80 27.98 49.40
#